data_d3e6933f949d746d194c2e036a7201d1
#
_entry.id   d3e6933f949d746d194c2e036a7201d1
#
_cell.length_a   1.000
_cell.length_b   1.000
_cell.length_c   1.000
_cell.angle_alpha   90.00
_cell.angle_beta   90.00
_cell.angle_gamma   90.00
#
_symmetry.space_group_name_H-M   'P 1'
#
loop_
_entity.id
_entity.type
_entity.pdbx_description
1 polymer ?
#
loop_
_entity_poly.entity_id
_entity_poly.type
_entity_poly.pdbx_seq_one_letter_code
_entity_poly.pdbx_strand_id
1 'polypeptide(L)'
;MTTKWGISLIRSEISGTARTTNRMLRSLLLFAAVLLPGCATVRLQDLDQVRAQPIEKPPLLRELTLSCETEKMILALDPNHVTEQEIREVLSQAPAPRIINIHGGILPHHGSMKSFSQFLIGMGYPEVSVRNPKDGTCAVGYYESSEKLAGVLAWYYERQGLRPMIVGFSQGGIQVVRILHKLAGDSTEKLPVWNPLTWKSENRFDIIDPLTGKTRPVVGLQLSYATAAVAGGLGRVLPNQWSMNSKLRKIPDQVEEFTGFHKGLDLLGGDFLGYGPANDYKPIGKTLVRNVRLPSSYGHSAIPLTKHLLKSQEIKDWINNYRPTDKPADTPRLDVKFDSNSSHILWAAEVWYCIKKHWVLELQRKIRAQRPSNHAE
;
A
#
# COMPACT_ATOMS: atom_id res chain seq x y z
N MET A 1 34.56 17.02 -68.42
CA MET A 1 33.12 17.10 -68.05
C MET A 1 32.90 16.35 -66.76
N THR A 2 32.96 17.02 -65.66
CA THR A 2 32.92 16.44 -64.31
C THR A 2 31.59 16.84 -63.67
N THR A 3 30.88 15.85 -63.26
CA THR A 3 29.50 15.87 -62.74
C THR A 3 29.39 16.53 -61.35
N LYS A 4 28.66 17.66 -61.29
CA LYS A 4 28.24 18.39 -60.05
C LYS A 4 26.83 17.98 -59.65
N TRP A 5 26.59 16.76 -59.22
CA TRP A 5 25.23 16.33 -58.83
C TRP A 5 25.16 15.48 -57.53
N GLY A 6 26.18 15.50 -56.69
CA GLY A 6 26.24 14.61 -55.50
C GLY A 6 26.08 15.30 -54.14
N ILE A 7 26.03 16.63 -54.01
CA ILE A 7 26.17 17.30 -52.71
C ILE A 7 24.85 17.94 -52.21
N SER A 8 23.84 18.05 -53.07
CA SER A 8 22.58 18.71 -52.70
C SER A 8 21.58 17.86 -51.93
N LEU A 9 21.60 16.52 -52.09
CA LEU A 9 20.64 15.60 -51.44
C LEU A 9 21.00 15.28 -50.01
N ILE A 10 22.28 15.28 -49.63
CA ILE A 10 22.71 14.96 -48.26
C ILE A 10 22.44 16.12 -47.29
N ARG A 11 22.35 17.36 -47.76
CA ARG A 11 22.07 18.52 -46.91
C ARG A 11 20.62 18.68 -46.51
N SER A 12 19.66 18.13 -47.28
CA SER A 12 18.24 18.21 -46.97
C SER A 12 17.78 17.19 -45.93
N GLU A 13 18.41 16.01 -45.85
CA GLU A 13 18.06 15.01 -44.85
C GLU A 13 18.59 15.31 -43.45
N ILE A 14 19.79 15.93 -43.34
CA ILE A 14 20.35 16.32 -42.03
C ILE A 14 19.58 17.48 -41.40
N SER A 15 18.95 18.35 -42.19
CA SER A 15 18.12 19.44 -41.65
C SER A 15 16.74 18.98 -41.20
N GLY A 16 16.22 17.91 -41.76
CA GLY A 16 14.92 17.32 -41.37
C GLY A 16 14.96 16.60 -40.04
N THR A 17 16.00 15.80 -39.78
CA THR A 17 16.20 15.06 -38.53
C THR A 17 16.51 15.99 -37.36
N ALA A 18 17.27 17.04 -37.53
CA ALA A 18 17.56 18.02 -36.47
C ALA A 18 16.31 18.84 -36.07
N ARG A 19 15.35 19.08 -36.98
CA ARG A 19 14.10 19.78 -36.66
C ARG A 19 13.09 18.88 -35.93
N THR A 20 13.04 17.59 -36.24
CA THR A 20 12.17 16.63 -35.56
C THR A 20 12.65 16.30 -34.14
N THR A 21 13.96 16.11 -33.94
CA THR A 21 14.54 15.91 -32.60
C THR A 21 14.39 17.15 -31.73
N ASN A 22 14.54 18.37 -32.26
CA ASN A 22 14.31 19.58 -31.50
C ASN A 22 12.83 19.81 -31.13
N ARG A 23 11.88 19.38 -31.99
CA ARG A 23 10.45 19.41 -31.65
C ARG A 23 10.09 18.39 -30.56
N MET A 24 10.59 17.17 -30.64
CA MET A 24 10.39 16.16 -29.56
C MET A 24 11.02 16.59 -28.26
N LEU A 25 12.24 17.13 -28.27
CA LEU A 25 12.92 17.62 -27.09
C LEU A 25 12.20 18.84 -26.47
N ARG A 26 11.67 19.75 -27.28
CA ARG A 26 10.85 20.89 -26.82
C ARG A 26 9.50 20.44 -26.29
N SER A 27 8.87 19.42 -26.85
CA SER A 27 7.64 18.82 -26.31
C SER A 27 7.87 18.10 -25.00
N LEU A 28 9.00 17.41 -24.82
CA LEU A 28 9.40 16.79 -23.56
C LEU A 28 9.74 17.81 -22.48
N LEU A 29 10.40 18.92 -22.85
CA LEU A 29 10.71 20.02 -21.91
C LEU A 29 9.46 20.82 -21.54
N LEU A 30 8.50 21.00 -22.46
CA LEU A 30 7.20 21.62 -22.16
C LEU A 30 6.34 20.73 -21.27
N PHE A 31 6.41 19.40 -21.42
CA PHE A 31 5.73 18.46 -20.52
C PHE A 31 6.36 18.44 -19.11
N ALA A 32 7.68 18.58 -19.02
CA ALA A 32 8.38 18.72 -17.73
C ALA A 32 8.08 20.08 -17.05
N ALA A 33 7.90 21.16 -17.83
CA ALA A 33 7.55 22.48 -17.31
C ALA A 33 6.09 22.58 -16.82
N VAL A 34 5.17 21.80 -17.41
CA VAL A 34 3.76 21.71 -16.94
C VAL A 34 3.64 20.89 -15.64
N LEU A 35 4.64 20.05 -15.34
CA LEU A 35 4.71 19.31 -14.09
C LEU A 35 5.39 20.07 -12.93
N LEU A 36 5.84 21.31 -13.18
CA LEU A 36 6.34 22.24 -12.19
C LEU A 36 5.52 23.54 -12.10
N PRO A 37 4.20 23.50 -11.88
CA PRO A 37 3.49 24.68 -11.45
C PRO A 37 3.40 24.65 -9.94
N GLY A 38 4.06 25.59 -9.34
CA GLY A 38 3.65 26.09 -8.05
C GLY A 38 4.29 25.39 -6.87
N CYS A 39 5.56 25.68 -6.61
CA CYS A 39 5.89 26.17 -5.28
C CYS A 39 5.05 27.45 -5.02
N ALA A 40 3.72 27.31 -4.99
CA ALA A 40 2.90 28.18 -4.21
C ALA A 40 3.32 27.88 -2.78
N THR A 41 3.98 28.81 -2.16
CA THR A 41 4.18 28.90 -0.72
C THR A 41 2.80 28.85 -0.05
N VAL A 42 2.25 27.63 0.11
CA VAL A 42 1.20 27.38 1.08
C VAL A 42 1.87 27.73 2.40
N ARG A 43 1.44 28.81 3.01
CA ARG A 43 1.92 29.20 4.32
C ARG A 43 1.78 28.00 5.24
N LEU A 44 2.90 27.53 5.77
CA LEU A 44 3.02 26.45 6.76
C LEU A 44 2.14 26.71 8.02
N GLN A 45 1.58 27.91 8.15
CA GLN A 45 0.75 28.33 9.28
C GLN A 45 -0.62 27.68 9.34
N ASP A 46 -1.19 27.17 8.24
CA ASP A 46 -2.50 26.48 8.27
C ASP A 46 -2.43 25.00 8.59
N LEU A 47 -1.23 24.41 8.65
CA LEU A 47 -1.03 23.02 9.04
C LEU A 47 -0.88 22.82 10.56
N ASP A 48 -0.63 23.88 11.31
CA ASP A 48 -0.39 23.81 12.76
C ASP A 48 -1.66 23.84 13.61
N GLN A 49 -2.85 24.08 13.05
CA GLN A 49 -4.09 24.20 13.84
C GLN A 49 -4.85 22.90 14.07
N VAL A 50 -4.44 21.78 13.50
CA VAL A 50 -4.91 20.48 13.98
C VAL A 50 -3.93 19.98 15.02
N ARG A 51 -3.89 20.60 16.19
CA ARG A 51 -3.31 20.00 17.38
C ARG A 51 -3.98 18.65 17.58
N ALA A 52 -3.30 17.60 17.09
CA ALA A 52 -3.69 16.24 17.37
C ALA A 52 -3.74 16.10 18.89
N GLN A 53 -4.88 15.70 19.45
CA GLN A 53 -4.94 15.25 20.83
C GLN A 53 -3.81 14.23 21.03
N PRO A 54 -3.15 14.18 22.20
CA PRO A 54 -2.15 13.19 22.48
C PRO A 54 -2.75 11.82 22.19
N ILE A 55 -2.27 11.14 21.17
CA ILE A 55 -2.74 9.79 20.86
C ILE A 55 -2.19 8.91 21.97
N GLU A 56 -3.10 8.31 22.71
CA GLU A 56 -2.77 7.31 23.70
C GLU A 56 -1.77 6.32 23.11
N LYS A 57 -0.67 6.05 23.78
CA LYS A 57 0.35 5.13 23.31
C LYS A 57 -0.36 3.82 22.95
N PRO A 58 -0.14 3.28 21.75
CA PRO A 58 -0.77 2.02 21.39
C PRO A 58 -0.42 1.01 22.48
N PRO A 59 -1.41 0.35 23.10
CA PRO A 59 -1.14 -0.60 24.16
C PRO A 59 -0.16 -1.64 23.65
N LEU A 60 0.88 -1.91 24.45
CA LEU A 60 1.79 -3.00 24.15
C LEU A 60 0.95 -4.28 24.22
N LEU A 61 0.78 -4.98 23.12
CA LEU A 61 -0.07 -6.17 23.05
C LEU A 61 0.34 -7.31 23.99
N ARG A 62 1.53 -7.25 24.57
CA ARG A 62 1.92 -8.11 25.67
C ARG A 62 1.07 -7.91 26.92
N GLU A 63 0.42 -6.75 27.06
CA GLU A 63 -0.42 -6.37 28.21
C GLU A 63 -1.92 -6.63 27.95
N LEU A 64 -2.33 -6.86 26.68
CA LEU A 64 -3.71 -7.19 26.34
C LEU A 64 -3.95 -8.70 26.51
N THR A 65 -4.42 -9.08 27.69
CA THR A 65 -5.01 -10.40 27.93
C THR A 65 -6.44 -10.40 27.39
N LEU A 66 -6.64 -11.12 26.28
CA LEU A 66 -7.99 -11.42 25.79
C LEU A 66 -8.68 -12.34 26.81
N SER A 67 -9.99 -12.18 27.02
CA SER A 67 -10.76 -13.15 27.77
C SER A 67 -10.78 -14.50 27.04
N CYS A 68 -10.88 -15.61 27.77
CA CYS A 68 -11.00 -16.94 27.16
C CYS A 68 -12.22 -17.03 26.21
N GLU A 69 -13.27 -16.26 26.48
CA GLU A 69 -14.45 -16.20 25.62
C GLU A 69 -14.14 -15.48 24.31
N THR A 70 -13.50 -14.30 24.37
CA THR A 70 -13.08 -13.56 23.18
C THR A 70 -12.11 -14.37 22.32
N GLU A 71 -11.17 -15.10 22.94
CA GLU A 71 -10.28 -16.00 22.20
C GLU A 71 -11.03 -17.10 21.45
N LYS A 72 -12.02 -17.74 22.11
CA LYS A 72 -12.85 -18.77 21.46
C LYS A 72 -13.63 -18.19 20.29
N MET A 73 -14.24 -17.01 20.46
CA MET A 73 -14.95 -16.33 19.39
C MET A 73 -14.03 -16.02 18.21
N ILE A 74 -12.83 -15.46 18.45
CA ILE A 74 -11.85 -15.17 17.39
C ILE A 74 -11.41 -16.44 16.65
N LEU A 75 -11.16 -17.54 17.38
CA LEU A 75 -10.76 -18.81 16.76
C LEU A 75 -11.86 -19.45 15.91
N ALA A 76 -13.12 -19.14 16.19
CA ALA A 76 -14.28 -19.61 15.43
C ALA A 76 -14.58 -18.77 14.17
N LEU A 77 -14.00 -17.57 14.02
CA LEU A 77 -14.21 -16.74 12.86
C LEU A 77 -13.67 -17.40 11.57
N ASP A 78 -14.43 -17.29 10.48
CA ASP A 78 -13.91 -17.59 9.16
C ASP A 78 -13.21 -16.35 8.58
N PRO A 79 -11.89 -16.38 8.37
CA PRO A 79 -11.15 -15.24 7.81
C PRO A 79 -11.69 -14.76 6.46
N ASN A 80 -12.29 -15.64 5.66
CA ASN A 80 -12.84 -15.32 4.34
C ASN A 80 -14.26 -14.77 4.40
N HIS A 81 -14.92 -14.80 5.57
CA HIS A 81 -16.34 -14.43 5.75
C HIS A 81 -16.58 -13.51 6.96
N VAL A 82 -15.69 -12.56 7.20
CA VAL A 82 -15.83 -11.63 8.33
C VAL A 82 -16.98 -10.63 8.07
N THR A 83 -18.01 -10.68 8.89
CA THR A 83 -19.19 -9.82 8.84
C THR A 83 -19.01 -8.50 9.60
N GLU A 84 -19.87 -7.52 9.36
CA GLU A 84 -19.87 -6.26 10.13
C GLU A 84 -20.19 -6.51 11.61
N GLN A 85 -21.08 -7.46 11.91
CA GLN A 85 -21.40 -7.82 13.29
C GLN A 85 -20.19 -8.38 14.01
N GLU A 86 -19.44 -9.31 13.41
CA GLU A 86 -18.22 -9.87 14.00
C GLU A 86 -17.12 -8.82 14.20
N ILE A 87 -17.04 -7.82 13.32
CA ILE A 87 -16.13 -6.68 13.53
C ILE A 87 -16.51 -5.92 14.80
N ARG A 88 -17.80 -5.60 14.97
CA ARG A 88 -18.28 -4.82 16.11
C ARG A 88 -18.25 -5.59 17.43
N GLU A 89 -18.60 -6.85 17.41
CA GLU A 89 -18.81 -7.64 18.63
C GLU A 89 -17.58 -8.44 19.06
N VAL A 90 -16.74 -8.85 18.12
CA VAL A 90 -15.57 -9.70 18.40
C VAL A 90 -14.26 -8.93 18.17
N LEU A 91 -14.02 -8.47 16.94
CA LEU A 91 -12.73 -7.88 16.59
C LEU A 91 -12.48 -6.53 17.26
N SER A 92 -13.52 -5.75 17.56
CA SER A 92 -13.39 -4.50 18.30
C SER A 92 -12.85 -4.69 19.73
N GLN A 93 -12.96 -5.88 20.30
CA GLN A 93 -12.45 -6.24 21.63
C GLN A 93 -10.99 -6.71 21.58
N ALA A 94 -10.41 -6.82 20.40
CA ALA A 94 -9.07 -7.34 20.17
C ALA A 94 -8.16 -6.31 19.49
N PRO A 95 -6.84 -6.44 19.66
CA PRO A 95 -5.91 -5.62 18.91
C PRO A 95 -5.99 -5.89 17.41
N ALA A 96 -5.57 -4.90 16.61
CA ALA A 96 -5.49 -5.03 15.16
C ALA A 96 -4.05 -4.86 14.67
N PRO A 97 -3.63 -5.58 13.61
CA PRO A 97 -2.35 -5.35 12.95
C PRO A 97 -2.15 -3.88 12.57
N ARG A 98 -0.94 -3.40 12.68
CA ARG A 98 -0.61 -2.04 12.22
C ARG A 98 -0.77 -1.93 10.71
N ILE A 99 -1.47 -0.90 10.23
CA ILE A 99 -1.51 -0.53 8.81
C ILE A 99 -0.66 0.71 8.59
N ILE A 100 0.30 0.65 7.66
CA ILE A 100 1.03 1.82 7.17
C ILE A 100 0.52 2.14 5.77
N ASN A 101 -0.14 3.29 5.63
CA ASN A 101 -0.59 3.83 4.36
C ASN A 101 0.50 4.71 3.76
N ILE A 102 0.86 4.51 2.47
CA ILE A 102 1.91 5.25 1.78
C ILE A 102 1.29 5.97 0.59
N HIS A 103 1.30 7.31 0.63
CA HIS A 103 0.71 8.12 -0.44
C HIS A 103 1.65 8.31 -1.63
N GLY A 104 1.07 8.66 -2.79
CA GLY A 104 1.80 8.93 -4.02
C GLY A 104 2.50 10.29 -4.05
N GLY A 105 3.14 10.60 -5.17
CA GLY A 105 4.10 11.70 -5.32
C GLY A 105 3.53 13.10 -5.55
N ILE A 106 2.22 13.29 -5.69
CA ILE A 106 1.61 14.60 -5.90
C ILE A 106 0.71 15.00 -4.71
N LEU A 107 0.57 16.31 -4.49
CA LEU A 107 -0.16 16.87 -3.33
C LEU A 107 -1.53 16.25 -3.07
N PRO A 108 -2.42 16.05 -4.07
CA PRO A 108 -3.73 15.44 -3.82
C PRO A 108 -3.67 14.04 -3.23
N HIS A 109 -2.58 13.30 -3.43
CA HIS A 109 -2.45 11.90 -3.00
C HIS A 109 -2.40 11.76 -1.47
N HIS A 110 -1.84 12.74 -0.75
CA HIS A 110 -1.90 12.75 0.71
C HIS A 110 -3.36 12.82 1.20
N GLY A 111 -4.15 13.73 0.63
CA GLY A 111 -5.58 13.87 0.95
C GLY A 111 -6.38 12.61 0.61
N SER A 112 -6.08 11.98 -0.52
CA SER A 112 -6.73 10.74 -0.95
C SER A 112 -6.45 9.60 0.02
N MET A 113 -5.19 9.41 0.46
CA MET A 113 -4.83 8.36 1.42
C MET A 113 -5.37 8.65 2.83
N LYS A 114 -5.47 9.93 3.23
CA LYS A 114 -6.19 10.31 4.47
C LYS A 114 -7.66 9.91 4.38
N SER A 115 -8.31 10.11 3.24
CA SER A 115 -9.69 9.67 3.00
C SER A 115 -9.84 8.15 3.16
N PHE A 116 -8.91 7.37 2.62
CA PHE A 116 -8.90 5.92 2.79
C PHE A 116 -8.70 5.51 4.26
N SER A 117 -7.78 6.13 4.97
CA SER A 117 -7.60 5.87 6.40
C SER A 117 -8.87 6.14 7.21
N GLN A 118 -9.57 7.24 6.90
CA GLN A 118 -10.87 7.57 7.51
C GLN A 118 -11.96 6.56 7.13
N PHE A 119 -11.92 6.01 5.92
CA PHE A 119 -12.79 4.92 5.51
C PHE A 119 -12.53 3.67 6.37
N LEU A 120 -11.29 3.23 6.55
CA LEU A 120 -10.97 2.06 7.38
C LEU A 120 -11.49 2.23 8.82
N ILE A 121 -11.26 3.42 9.41
CA ILE A 121 -11.74 3.72 10.76
C ILE A 121 -13.27 3.68 10.83
N GLY A 122 -13.95 4.25 9.83
CA GLY A 122 -15.41 4.24 9.75
C GLY A 122 -16.01 2.86 9.47
N MET A 123 -15.24 1.92 8.92
CA MET A 123 -15.61 0.51 8.77
C MET A 123 -15.34 -0.32 10.03
N GLY A 124 -14.81 0.28 11.09
CA GLY A 124 -14.57 -0.36 12.38
C GLY A 124 -13.13 -0.77 12.65
N TYR A 125 -12.17 -0.41 11.79
CA TYR A 125 -10.76 -0.69 12.07
C TYR A 125 -10.22 0.27 13.15
N PRO A 126 -9.47 -0.21 14.17
CA PRO A 126 -9.00 0.64 15.26
C PRO A 126 -8.13 1.80 14.77
N GLU A 127 -8.50 3.02 15.14
CA GLU A 127 -7.82 4.25 14.74
C GLU A 127 -6.33 4.25 15.15
N VAL A 128 -6.02 3.75 16.34
CA VAL A 128 -4.66 3.61 16.86
C VAL A 128 -3.78 2.74 15.97
N SER A 129 -4.35 1.80 15.22
CA SER A 129 -3.63 0.91 14.31
C SER A 129 -3.44 1.50 12.90
N VAL A 130 -4.02 2.68 12.61
CA VAL A 130 -3.90 3.38 11.32
C VAL A 130 -3.10 4.67 11.46
N ARG A 131 -3.28 5.41 12.56
CA ARG A 131 -2.60 6.69 12.76
C ARG A 131 -1.16 6.51 13.23
N ASN A 132 -0.28 7.36 12.72
CA ASN A 132 1.09 7.47 13.21
C ASN A 132 1.08 7.98 14.67
N PRO A 133 1.66 7.26 15.62
CA PRO A 133 1.61 7.63 17.04
C PRO A 133 2.44 8.88 17.38
N LYS A 134 3.34 9.31 16.50
CA LYS A 134 4.18 10.49 16.72
C LYS A 134 3.42 11.80 16.46
N ASP A 135 2.68 11.86 15.36
CA ASP A 135 2.12 13.10 14.83
C ASP A 135 0.64 13.00 14.43
N GLY A 136 0.02 11.82 14.61
CA GLY A 136 -1.38 11.59 14.26
C GLY A 136 -1.68 11.52 12.77
N THR A 137 -0.66 11.57 11.90
CA THR A 137 -0.87 11.46 10.46
C THR A 137 -1.41 10.08 10.07
N CYS A 138 -2.21 10.05 9.01
CA CYS A 138 -2.86 8.84 8.53
C CYS A 138 -2.12 8.18 7.36
N ALA A 139 -1.06 8.79 6.86
CA ALA A 139 -0.26 8.28 5.77
C ALA A 139 1.16 8.84 5.82
N VAL A 140 2.12 8.06 5.33
CA VAL A 140 3.51 8.49 5.17
C VAL A 140 3.81 8.81 3.70
N GLY A 141 4.82 9.63 3.47
CA GLY A 141 5.22 10.01 2.13
C GLY A 141 5.98 8.90 1.39
N TYR A 142 5.80 8.81 0.09
CA TYR A 142 6.53 7.86 -0.78
C TYR A 142 8.06 8.09 -0.78
N TYR A 143 8.51 9.27 -0.37
CA TYR A 143 9.93 9.65 -0.30
C TYR A 143 10.62 9.19 1.00
N GLU A 144 9.89 8.67 1.98
CA GLU A 144 10.49 8.07 3.16
C GLU A 144 11.39 6.89 2.78
N SER A 145 12.47 6.69 3.53
CA SER A 145 13.39 5.58 3.28
C SER A 145 12.68 4.23 3.44
N SER A 146 12.81 3.36 2.45
CA SER A 146 12.27 1.98 2.53
C SER A 146 12.92 1.17 3.64
N GLU A 147 14.20 1.40 3.95
CA GLU A 147 14.91 0.76 5.06
C GLU A 147 14.35 1.19 6.41
N LYS A 148 14.10 2.50 6.56
CA LYS A 148 13.47 3.06 7.75
C LYS A 148 12.06 2.51 7.95
N LEU A 149 11.24 2.46 6.90
CA LEU A 149 9.89 1.90 6.97
C LEU A 149 9.90 0.39 7.27
N ALA A 150 10.86 -0.37 6.72
CA ALA A 150 11.07 -1.77 7.07
C ALA A 150 11.39 -1.94 8.56
N GLY A 151 12.26 -1.08 9.11
CA GLY A 151 12.58 -1.05 10.54
C GLY A 151 11.41 -0.66 11.43
N VAL A 152 10.54 0.25 10.99
CA VAL A 152 9.28 0.61 11.67
C VAL A 152 8.32 -0.57 11.71
N LEU A 153 8.17 -1.30 10.60
CA LEU A 153 7.33 -2.50 10.55
C LEU A 153 7.83 -3.58 11.51
N ALA A 154 9.16 -3.77 11.59
CA ALA A 154 9.76 -4.70 12.53
C ALA A 154 9.52 -4.30 13.99
N TRP A 155 9.62 -3.01 14.31
CA TRP A 155 9.34 -2.49 15.64
C TRP A 155 7.88 -2.76 16.05
N TYR A 156 6.91 -2.53 15.14
CA TYR A 156 5.51 -2.84 15.43
C TYR A 156 5.29 -4.33 15.63
N TYR A 157 5.85 -5.18 14.78
CA TYR A 157 5.72 -6.63 14.93
C TYR A 157 6.24 -7.11 16.29
N GLU A 158 7.46 -6.68 16.66
CA GLU A 158 8.06 -7.05 17.95
C GLU A 158 7.20 -6.64 19.14
N ARG A 159 6.60 -5.44 19.07
CA ARG A 159 5.80 -4.89 20.16
C ARG A 159 4.37 -5.42 20.20
N GLN A 160 3.81 -5.73 19.06
CA GLN A 160 2.40 -6.08 18.96
C GLN A 160 2.13 -7.57 18.76
N GLY A 161 3.07 -8.34 18.28
CA GLY A 161 2.92 -9.76 17.99
C GLY A 161 2.00 -10.07 16.82
N LEU A 162 1.54 -9.04 16.09
CA LEU A 162 0.75 -9.15 14.88
C LEU A 162 1.57 -8.62 13.72
N ARG A 163 1.66 -9.37 12.62
CA ARG A 163 2.41 -8.93 11.43
C ARG A 163 1.72 -7.72 10.81
N PRO A 164 2.44 -6.61 10.61
CA PRO A 164 1.85 -5.40 10.04
C PRO A 164 1.38 -5.59 8.59
N MET A 165 0.57 -4.63 8.14
CA MET A 165 0.10 -4.49 6.76
C MET A 165 0.59 -3.18 6.16
N ILE A 166 0.75 -3.13 4.82
CA ILE A 166 1.10 -1.89 4.12
C ILE A 166 0.22 -1.69 2.90
N VAL A 167 -0.23 -0.45 2.71
CA VAL A 167 -1.07 -0.05 1.58
C VAL A 167 -0.40 1.10 0.85
N GLY A 168 -0.02 0.90 -0.41
CA GLY A 168 0.65 1.90 -1.21
C GLY A 168 -0.16 2.33 -2.43
N PHE A 169 -0.15 3.63 -2.69
CA PHE A 169 -0.85 4.23 -3.82
C PHE A 169 0.12 4.97 -4.73
N SER A 170 0.03 4.75 -6.06
CA SER A 170 0.89 5.38 -7.06
C SER A 170 2.37 5.16 -6.74
N GLN A 171 3.20 6.19 -6.57
CA GLN A 171 4.60 6.05 -6.13
C GLN A 171 4.73 5.39 -4.75
N GLY A 172 3.72 5.53 -3.88
CA GLY A 172 3.65 4.79 -2.62
C GLY A 172 3.57 3.28 -2.82
N GLY A 173 2.92 2.82 -3.91
CA GLY A 173 2.90 1.40 -4.29
C GLY A 173 4.28 0.89 -4.73
N ILE A 174 5.09 1.72 -5.42
CA ILE A 174 6.49 1.39 -5.71
C ILE A 174 7.28 1.24 -4.41
N GLN A 175 7.02 2.13 -3.45
CA GLN A 175 7.67 2.10 -2.14
C GLN A 175 7.30 0.84 -1.35
N VAL A 176 6.05 0.36 -1.42
CA VAL A 176 5.63 -0.93 -0.85
C VAL A 176 6.49 -2.07 -1.40
N VAL A 177 6.61 -2.19 -2.71
CA VAL A 177 7.42 -3.26 -3.32
C VAL A 177 8.90 -3.14 -2.91
N ARG A 178 9.41 -1.90 -2.84
CA ARG A 178 10.79 -1.65 -2.39
C ARG A 178 11.00 -2.10 -0.94
N ILE A 179 10.05 -1.85 -0.05
CA ILE A 179 10.11 -2.30 1.35
C ILE A 179 10.16 -3.83 1.42
N LEU A 180 9.33 -4.53 0.64
CA LEU A 180 9.34 -5.99 0.58
C LEU A 180 10.69 -6.53 0.12
N HIS A 181 11.30 -5.93 -0.91
CA HIS A 181 12.64 -6.30 -1.36
C HIS A 181 13.73 -6.01 -0.31
N LYS A 182 13.61 -4.92 0.45
CA LYS A 182 14.52 -4.66 1.57
C LYS A 182 14.39 -5.72 2.67
N LEU A 183 13.16 -6.08 3.04
CA LEU A 183 12.90 -7.17 3.98
C LEU A 183 13.40 -8.53 3.46
N ALA A 184 13.47 -8.72 2.14
CA ALA A 184 14.07 -9.90 1.51
C ALA A 184 15.62 -9.93 1.56
N GLY A 185 16.25 -8.85 2.01
CA GLY A 185 17.71 -8.74 2.04
C GLY A 185 18.32 -8.18 0.74
N ASP A 186 17.49 -7.71 -0.19
CA ASP A 186 17.98 -7.09 -1.42
C ASP A 186 18.75 -5.80 -1.09
N SER A 187 20.03 -5.76 -1.45
CA SER A 187 20.96 -4.62 -1.27
C SER A 187 21.39 -4.33 0.17
N THR A 188 20.94 -5.10 1.17
CA THR A 188 21.42 -4.97 2.55
C THR A 188 21.16 -6.24 3.36
N GLU A 189 22.17 -6.68 4.10
CA GLU A 189 22.04 -7.81 5.02
C GLU A 189 21.53 -7.38 6.40
N LYS A 190 21.56 -6.08 6.69
CA LYS A 190 21.21 -5.52 7.99
C LYS A 190 20.27 -4.34 7.84
N LEU A 191 19.09 -4.45 8.42
CA LEU A 191 18.08 -3.39 8.51
C LEU A 191 17.95 -2.94 9.97
N PRO A 192 18.16 -1.66 10.28
CA PRO A 192 18.02 -1.19 11.66
C PRO A 192 16.55 -1.17 12.07
N VAL A 193 16.26 -1.56 13.31
CA VAL A 193 14.96 -1.33 13.94
C VAL A 193 14.76 0.17 14.12
N TRP A 194 13.61 0.67 13.73
CA TRP A 194 13.29 2.09 13.74
C TRP A 194 12.07 2.39 14.59
N ASN A 195 12.25 3.20 15.63
CA ASN A 195 11.20 3.53 16.58
C ASN A 195 10.24 4.59 16.01
N PRO A 196 8.94 4.27 15.79
CA PRO A 196 7.98 5.21 15.22
C PRO A 196 7.57 6.34 16.17
N LEU A 197 7.81 6.22 17.47
CA LEU A 197 7.48 7.27 18.45
C LEU A 197 8.49 8.41 18.42
N THR A 198 9.77 8.07 18.30
CA THR A 198 10.89 9.03 18.28
C THR A 198 11.36 9.36 16.88
N TRP A 199 11.00 8.51 15.91
CA TRP A 199 11.45 8.55 14.52
C TRP A 199 12.98 8.43 14.40
N LYS A 200 13.59 7.60 15.27
CA LYS A 200 15.04 7.33 15.33
C LYS A 200 15.33 5.83 15.23
N SER A 201 16.51 5.48 14.73
CA SER A 201 17.04 4.12 14.80
C SER A 201 17.31 3.74 16.27
N GLU A 202 17.00 2.51 16.63
CA GLU A 202 17.37 1.92 17.92
C GLU A 202 18.76 1.29 17.91
N ASN A 203 19.55 1.47 16.84
CA ASN A 203 20.91 0.96 16.66
C ASN A 203 21.03 -0.56 16.87
N ARG A 204 19.97 -1.29 16.57
CA ARG A 204 19.93 -2.76 16.54
C ARG A 204 19.32 -3.24 15.24
N PHE A 205 19.71 -4.44 14.81
CA PHE A 205 19.28 -5.05 13.54
C PHE A 205 18.43 -6.30 13.75
N ASP A 206 18.22 -6.65 15.00
CA ASP A 206 17.47 -7.82 15.43
C ASP A 206 16.28 -7.40 16.28
N ILE A 207 15.24 -8.25 16.25
CA ILE A 207 14.04 -8.15 17.07
C ILE A 207 13.87 -9.44 17.89
N ILE A 208 13.13 -9.34 18.99
CA ILE A 208 12.66 -10.52 19.71
C ILE A 208 11.32 -10.91 19.07
N ASP A 209 11.27 -12.07 18.43
CA ASP A 209 10.03 -12.58 17.87
C ASP A 209 9.01 -12.81 18.99
N PRO A 210 7.87 -12.09 18.97
CA PRO A 210 6.92 -12.09 20.08
C PRO A 210 6.16 -13.41 20.26
N LEU A 211 6.19 -14.31 19.28
CA LEU A 211 5.53 -15.61 19.35
C LEU A 211 6.45 -16.71 19.89
N THR A 212 7.74 -16.63 19.58
CA THR A 212 8.71 -17.65 19.95
C THR A 212 9.66 -17.24 21.06
N GLY A 213 9.74 -15.93 21.35
CA GLY A 213 10.73 -15.36 22.28
C GLY A 213 12.17 -15.38 21.75
N LYS A 214 12.41 -15.87 20.54
CA LYS A 214 13.75 -15.97 19.96
C LYS A 214 14.16 -14.68 19.26
N THR A 215 15.46 -14.36 19.34
CA THR A 215 16.05 -13.27 18.55
C THR A 215 16.09 -13.66 17.08
N ARG A 216 15.74 -12.72 16.20
CA ARG A 216 15.81 -12.86 14.76
C ARG A 216 16.15 -11.54 14.09
N PRO A 217 16.80 -11.53 12.90
CA PRO A 217 17.06 -10.30 12.16
C PRO A 217 15.76 -9.67 11.65
N VAL A 218 15.80 -8.35 11.42
CA VAL A 218 14.73 -7.62 10.72
C VAL A 218 14.59 -8.11 9.28
N VAL A 219 15.72 -8.38 8.62
CA VAL A 219 15.73 -9.08 7.32
C VAL A 219 15.07 -10.46 7.48
N GLY A 220 14.21 -10.80 6.54
CA GLY A 220 13.40 -12.01 6.62
C GLY A 220 12.05 -11.82 7.32
N LEU A 221 11.74 -10.64 7.87
CA LEU A 221 10.41 -10.36 8.42
C LEU A 221 9.35 -10.49 7.31
N GLN A 222 8.27 -11.19 7.63
CA GLN A 222 7.11 -11.33 6.74
C GLN A 222 5.96 -10.44 7.24
N LEU A 223 5.35 -9.69 6.35
CA LEU A 223 4.11 -8.94 6.58
C LEU A 223 2.91 -9.85 6.36
N SER A 224 1.77 -9.52 6.96
CA SER A 224 0.53 -10.28 6.72
C SER A 224 -0.10 -9.93 5.37
N TYR A 225 -0.19 -8.64 5.05
CA TYR A 225 -0.78 -8.17 3.81
C TYR A 225 -0.05 -6.94 3.26
N ALA A 226 0.05 -6.87 1.94
CA ALA A 226 0.53 -5.68 1.25
C ALA A 226 -0.25 -5.42 -0.03
N THR A 227 -0.37 -4.17 -0.42
CA THR A 227 -1.00 -3.80 -1.68
C THR A 227 -0.33 -2.61 -2.35
N ALA A 228 -0.29 -2.64 -3.68
CA ALA A 228 0.17 -1.55 -4.52
C ALA A 228 -0.88 -1.20 -5.57
N ALA A 229 -1.44 0.00 -5.46
CA ALA A 229 -2.44 0.48 -6.40
C ALA A 229 -1.82 1.42 -7.44
N VAL A 230 -2.04 1.11 -8.72
CA VAL A 230 -1.65 1.89 -9.90
C VAL A 230 -0.21 2.40 -9.85
N ALA A 231 0.70 1.51 -9.45
CA ALA A 231 2.11 1.81 -9.22
C ALA A 231 2.96 1.52 -10.47
N GLY A 232 3.76 2.47 -10.89
CA GLY A 232 4.82 2.19 -11.86
C GLY A 232 4.89 3.00 -13.13
N GLY A 233 4.07 4.03 -13.31
CA GLY A 233 4.06 4.84 -14.52
C GLY A 233 5.30 5.71 -14.72
N LEU A 234 5.13 6.99 -14.61
CA LEU A 234 6.21 7.96 -14.73
C LEU A 234 7.36 7.72 -13.75
N GLY A 235 7.10 7.02 -12.63
CA GLY A 235 8.14 6.60 -11.70
C GLY A 235 9.26 5.80 -12.35
N ARG A 236 8.99 5.02 -13.41
CA ARG A 236 10.01 4.29 -14.16
C ARG A 236 10.97 5.18 -14.94
N VAL A 237 10.57 6.39 -15.23
CA VAL A 237 11.37 7.37 -15.97
C VAL A 237 12.29 8.13 -15.02
N LEU A 238 11.99 8.18 -13.71
CA LEU A 238 12.79 8.91 -12.75
C LEU A 238 14.04 8.11 -12.34
N PRO A 239 15.25 8.72 -12.41
CA PRO A 239 16.52 8.04 -12.14
C PRO A 239 16.57 7.31 -10.78
N ASN A 240 15.97 7.90 -9.74
CA ASN A 240 15.90 7.30 -8.40
C ASN A 240 15.00 6.05 -8.31
N GLN A 241 14.24 5.75 -9.35
CA GLN A 241 13.36 4.57 -9.45
C GLN A 241 13.96 3.47 -10.34
N TRP A 242 15.04 3.73 -11.07
CA TRP A 242 15.59 2.77 -12.05
C TRP A 242 15.99 1.43 -11.43
N SER A 243 16.45 1.45 -10.18
CA SER A 243 16.78 0.22 -9.44
C SER A 243 15.58 -0.73 -9.26
N MET A 244 14.35 -0.22 -9.40
CA MET A 244 13.12 -1.00 -9.28
C MET A 244 12.58 -1.51 -10.61
N ASN A 245 13.12 -1.08 -11.76
CA ASN A 245 12.55 -1.44 -13.08
C ASN A 245 12.44 -2.95 -13.31
N SER A 246 13.43 -3.73 -12.87
CA SER A 246 13.44 -5.21 -13.00
C SER A 246 12.72 -5.93 -11.86
N LYS A 247 12.44 -5.23 -10.75
CA LYS A 247 11.92 -5.80 -9.49
C LYS A 247 10.47 -5.42 -9.21
N LEU A 248 9.97 -4.31 -9.78
CA LEU A 248 8.68 -3.71 -9.44
C LEU A 248 7.49 -4.68 -9.53
N ARG A 249 7.56 -5.65 -10.44
CA ARG A 249 6.49 -6.65 -10.63
C ARG A 249 6.79 -8.00 -10.00
N LYS A 250 7.86 -8.11 -9.24
CA LYS A 250 8.30 -9.33 -8.58
C LYS A 250 8.10 -9.19 -7.07
N ILE A 251 7.24 -10.00 -6.49
CA ILE A 251 6.88 -9.93 -5.07
C ILE A 251 7.60 -11.06 -4.31
N PRO A 252 8.50 -10.72 -3.38
CA PRO A 252 9.22 -11.69 -2.57
C PRO A 252 8.36 -12.23 -1.42
N ASP A 253 8.82 -13.29 -0.75
CA ASP A 253 8.10 -14.00 0.31
C ASP A 253 7.95 -13.22 1.64
N GLN A 254 8.34 -11.96 1.66
CA GLN A 254 8.23 -11.08 2.83
C GLN A 254 6.82 -10.52 3.03
N VAL A 255 5.85 -11.07 2.35
CA VAL A 255 4.43 -10.85 2.59
C VAL A 255 3.66 -12.15 2.34
N GLU A 256 2.63 -12.43 3.13
CA GLU A 256 1.79 -13.63 2.95
C GLU A 256 0.85 -13.47 1.75
N GLU A 257 0.15 -12.33 1.66
CA GLU A 257 -0.72 -12.01 0.54
C GLU A 257 -0.46 -10.60 0.01
N PHE A 258 -0.40 -10.48 -1.31
CA PHE A 258 -0.19 -9.22 -2.03
C PHE A 258 -1.27 -9.00 -3.07
N THR A 259 -1.90 -7.81 -3.06
CA THR A 259 -2.85 -7.41 -4.11
C THR A 259 -2.27 -6.26 -4.94
N GLY A 260 -2.10 -6.50 -6.23
CA GLY A 260 -1.74 -5.48 -7.21
C GLY A 260 -2.98 -4.93 -7.93
N PHE A 261 -3.14 -3.62 -7.97
CA PHE A 261 -4.24 -2.98 -8.67
C PHE A 261 -3.75 -2.28 -9.93
N HIS A 262 -4.42 -2.56 -11.03
CA HIS A 262 -4.18 -1.94 -12.34
C HIS A 262 -5.41 -1.19 -12.81
N LYS A 263 -5.18 -0.15 -13.59
CA LYS A 263 -6.24 0.62 -14.25
C LYS A 263 -5.84 0.82 -15.72
N GLY A 264 -6.73 0.51 -16.63
CA GLY A 264 -6.49 0.73 -18.05
C GLY A 264 -6.38 2.20 -18.41
N LEU A 265 -5.56 2.55 -19.41
CA LEU A 265 -5.32 3.90 -19.89
C LEU A 265 -4.83 4.86 -18.79
N ASP A 266 -3.97 4.38 -17.92
CA ASP A 266 -3.39 5.17 -16.83
C ASP A 266 -1.94 5.56 -17.13
N LEU A 267 -1.75 6.74 -17.70
CA LEU A 267 -0.42 7.30 -18.00
C LEU A 267 0.43 7.45 -16.73
N LEU A 268 -0.17 7.84 -15.60
CA LEU A 268 0.51 8.03 -14.34
C LEU A 268 0.85 6.69 -13.68
N GLY A 269 -0.02 5.71 -13.78
CA GLY A 269 0.17 4.35 -13.28
C GLY A 269 1.02 3.44 -14.17
N GLY A 270 1.35 3.88 -15.40
CA GLY A 270 2.23 3.17 -16.34
C GLY A 270 1.53 2.20 -17.27
N ASP A 271 0.23 2.32 -17.40
CA ASP A 271 -0.58 1.48 -18.27
C ASP A 271 -0.97 2.27 -19.54
N PHE A 272 0.01 2.45 -20.43
CA PHE A 272 -0.17 3.26 -21.66
C PHE A 272 -1.04 2.55 -22.70
N LEU A 273 -0.99 1.22 -22.77
CA LEU A 273 -1.59 0.43 -23.83
C LEU A 273 -2.74 -0.46 -23.35
N GLY A 274 -3.22 -0.25 -22.13
CA GLY A 274 -4.25 -1.07 -21.54
C GLY A 274 -3.72 -2.23 -20.68
N TYR A 275 -4.61 -3.18 -20.37
CA TYR A 275 -4.29 -4.32 -19.51
C TYR A 275 -3.39 -5.32 -20.22
N GLY A 276 -2.12 -5.33 -19.89
CA GLY A 276 -1.20 -6.33 -20.40
C GLY A 276 -0.59 -7.19 -19.30
N PRO A 277 -0.25 -8.46 -19.57
CA PRO A 277 0.41 -9.35 -18.60
C PRO A 277 1.74 -8.81 -18.06
N ALA A 278 2.35 -7.83 -18.77
CA ALA A 278 3.57 -7.15 -18.35
C ALA A 278 3.37 -6.28 -17.10
N ASN A 279 2.13 -5.91 -16.78
CA ASN A 279 1.79 -5.12 -15.61
C ASN A 279 1.41 -5.97 -14.39
N ASP A 280 1.19 -7.26 -14.57
CA ASP A 280 0.84 -8.15 -13.48
C ASP A 280 2.02 -8.36 -12.53
N TYR A 281 1.73 -8.30 -11.25
CA TYR A 281 2.65 -8.72 -10.20
C TYR A 281 2.73 -10.23 -10.17
N LYS A 282 3.93 -10.75 -9.94
CA LYS A 282 4.22 -12.19 -9.89
C LYS A 282 4.97 -12.53 -8.62
N PRO A 283 4.66 -13.63 -7.95
CA PRO A 283 5.43 -14.08 -6.81
C PRO A 283 6.83 -14.55 -7.28
N ILE A 284 7.84 -14.30 -6.45
CA ILE A 284 9.17 -14.93 -6.61
C ILE A 284 9.16 -16.31 -5.95
N GLY A 285 8.40 -16.48 -4.88
CA GLY A 285 8.32 -17.72 -4.09
C GLY A 285 6.88 -18.14 -3.79
N LYS A 286 6.52 -18.18 -2.50
CA LYS A 286 5.24 -18.74 -2.00
C LYS A 286 4.16 -17.69 -1.74
N THR A 287 4.48 -16.41 -1.84
CA THR A 287 3.52 -15.31 -1.63
C THR A 287 2.28 -15.50 -2.49
N LEU A 288 1.10 -15.39 -1.91
CA LEU A 288 -0.14 -15.33 -2.66
C LEU A 288 -0.25 -13.95 -3.34
N VAL A 289 -0.17 -13.92 -4.66
CA VAL A 289 -0.26 -12.66 -5.43
C VAL A 289 -1.54 -12.66 -6.25
N ARG A 290 -2.35 -11.62 -6.06
CA ARG A 290 -3.57 -11.38 -6.82
C ARG A 290 -3.48 -10.04 -7.56
N ASN A 291 -3.94 -10.03 -8.81
CA ASN A 291 -3.99 -8.84 -9.65
C ASN A 291 -5.44 -8.46 -9.92
N VAL A 292 -5.81 -7.23 -9.59
CA VAL A 292 -7.17 -6.72 -9.71
C VAL A 292 -7.21 -5.58 -10.74
N ARG A 293 -8.14 -5.69 -11.69
CA ARG A 293 -8.37 -4.65 -12.69
C ARG A 293 -9.45 -3.70 -12.20
N LEU A 294 -9.07 -2.44 -12.03
CA LEU A 294 -10.00 -1.38 -11.69
C LEU A 294 -10.68 -0.83 -12.96
N PRO A 295 -11.93 -0.35 -12.87
CA PRO A 295 -12.60 0.32 -13.96
C PRO A 295 -11.76 1.45 -14.56
N SER A 296 -11.72 1.56 -15.88
CA SER A 296 -10.97 2.61 -16.58
C SER A 296 -11.51 4.02 -16.27
N SER A 297 -12.77 4.12 -15.86
CA SER A 297 -13.42 5.35 -15.42
C SER A 297 -12.88 5.91 -14.10
N TYR A 298 -12.14 5.10 -13.29
CA TYR A 298 -11.55 5.59 -12.06
C TYR A 298 -10.48 6.63 -12.35
N GLY A 299 -10.57 7.80 -11.73
CA GLY A 299 -9.52 8.82 -11.78
C GLY A 299 -8.28 8.35 -11.02
N HIS A 300 -7.07 8.42 -11.62
CA HIS A 300 -5.83 7.97 -10.97
C HIS A 300 -5.71 8.50 -9.54
N SER A 301 -5.75 9.82 -9.36
CA SER A 301 -5.56 10.46 -8.05
C SER A 301 -6.73 10.26 -7.08
N ALA A 302 -7.86 9.76 -7.56
CA ALA A 302 -9.07 9.65 -6.77
C ALA A 302 -9.32 8.24 -6.21
N ILE A 303 -8.56 7.22 -6.64
CA ILE A 303 -8.77 5.83 -6.21
C ILE A 303 -8.89 5.69 -4.69
N PRO A 304 -8.02 6.30 -3.85
CA PRO A 304 -8.16 6.20 -2.40
C PRO A 304 -9.16 7.17 -1.77
N LEU A 305 -9.88 7.97 -2.57
CA LEU A 305 -10.95 8.84 -2.04
C LEU A 305 -12.20 8.00 -1.72
N THR A 306 -12.23 7.39 -0.55
CA THR A 306 -13.23 6.37 -0.20
C THR A 306 -14.07 6.71 1.04
N LYS A 307 -13.75 7.80 1.77
CA LYS A 307 -14.51 8.23 2.96
C LYS A 307 -16.00 8.44 2.66
N HIS A 308 -16.35 8.91 1.45
CA HIS A 308 -17.73 9.17 1.06
C HIS A 308 -18.59 7.89 1.04
N LEU A 309 -17.98 6.71 0.84
CA LEU A 309 -18.66 5.41 0.86
C LEU A 309 -19.31 5.09 2.21
N LEU A 310 -18.87 5.76 3.29
CA LEU A 310 -19.45 5.59 4.63
C LEU A 310 -20.82 6.25 4.80
N LYS A 311 -21.23 7.10 3.86
CA LYS A 311 -22.50 7.85 3.96
C LYS A 311 -23.74 6.99 3.71
N SER A 312 -23.62 5.88 3.01
CA SER A 312 -24.71 4.95 2.70
C SER A 312 -24.49 3.63 3.41
N GLN A 313 -25.51 3.18 4.15
CA GLN A 313 -25.48 1.87 4.78
C GLN A 313 -25.47 0.75 3.73
N GLU A 314 -26.27 0.89 2.65
CA GLU A 314 -26.29 -0.06 1.53
C GLU A 314 -24.90 -0.28 0.92
N ILE A 315 -24.14 0.82 0.72
CA ILE A 315 -22.77 0.74 0.21
C ILE A 315 -21.85 0.04 1.22
N LYS A 316 -21.96 0.33 2.52
CA LYS A 316 -21.19 -0.35 3.54
C LYS A 316 -21.50 -1.84 3.61
N ASP A 317 -22.77 -2.20 3.52
CA ASP A 317 -23.24 -3.59 3.52
C ASP A 317 -22.69 -4.32 2.29
N TRP A 318 -22.74 -3.70 1.12
CA TRP A 318 -22.15 -4.25 -0.09
C TRP A 318 -20.64 -4.49 0.07
N ILE A 319 -19.89 -3.50 0.59
CA ILE A 319 -18.44 -3.61 0.84
C ILE A 319 -18.15 -4.72 1.86
N ASN A 320 -18.93 -4.83 2.94
CA ASN A 320 -18.73 -5.85 3.95
C ASN A 320 -18.99 -7.26 3.44
N ASN A 321 -19.96 -7.41 2.52
CA ASN A 321 -20.32 -8.70 1.91
C ASN A 321 -19.53 -9.01 0.64
N TYR A 322 -18.66 -8.09 0.19
CA TYR A 322 -17.86 -8.29 -1.01
C TYR A 322 -16.96 -9.53 -0.88
N ARG A 323 -16.84 -10.28 -1.97
CA ARG A 323 -15.92 -11.42 -2.12
C ARG A 323 -15.11 -11.24 -3.41
N PRO A 324 -13.80 -11.37 -3.34
CA PRO A 324 -12.97 -11.41 -4.54
C PRO A 324 -13.38 -12.56 -5.45
N THR A 325 -13.37 -12.31 -6.75
CA THR A 325 -13.61 -13.34 -7.76
C THR A 325 -12.29 -13.66 -8.46
N ASP A 326 -12.07 -14.94 -8.77
CA ASP A 326 -10.89 -15.39 -9.52
C ASP A 326 -10.97 -15.02 -11.00
N LYS A 327 -12.16 -14.63 -11.49
CA LYS A 327 -12.39 -14.25 -12.87
C LYS A 327 -12.38 -12.72 -13.01
N PRO A 328 -11.34 -12.15 -13.65
CA PRO A 328 -11.23 -10.70 -13.86
C PRO A 328 -12.40 -10.08 -14.65
N ALA A 329 -13.12 -10.91 -15.42
CA ALA A 329 -14.28 -10.48 -16.22
C ALA A 329 -15.59 -10.38 -15.42
N ASP A 330 -15.69 -11.07 -14.30
CA ASP A 330 -16.86 -11.04 -13.43
C ASP A 330 -16.67 -9.96 -12.35
N THR A 331 -16.47 -8.71 -12.77
CA THR A 331 -16.75 -7.60 -11.85
C THR A 331 -18.17 -7.82 -11.37
N PRO A 332 -18.42 -8.00 -10.06
CA PRO A 332 -19.79 -8.24 -9.60
C PRO A 332 -20.65 -7.13 -10.18
N ARG A 333 -21.74 -7.51 -10.85
CA ARG A 333 -22.75 -6.55 -11.27
C ARG A 333 -23.19 -5.84 -10.01
N LEU A 334 -22.71 -4.62 -9.84
CA LEU A 334 -23.18 -3.75 -8.80
C LEU A 334 -24.63 -3.46 -9.18
N ASP A 335 -25.58 -4.05 -8.47
CA ASP A 335 -26.97 -3.62 -8.51
C ASP A 335 -27.13 -2.20 -7.97
N VAL A 336 -26.07 -1.69 -7.35
CA VAL A 336 -25.93 -0.29 -6.91
C VAL A 336 -25.67 0.57 -8.15
N LYS A 337 -26.55 1.51 -8.43
CA LYS A 337 -26.34 2.51 -9.48
C LYS A 337 -25.01 3.21 -9.24
N PHE A 338 -24.09 3.11 -10.20
CA PHE A 338 -22.81 3.83 -10.18
C PHE A 338 -23.10 5.33 -10.31
N ASP A 339 -23.34 5.97 -9.21
CA ASP A 339 -23.36 7.41 -9.08
C ASP A 339 -22.04 7.91 -8.44
N SER A 340 -21.94 9.21 -8.19
CA SER A 340 -20.80 9.79 -7.51
C SER A 340 -20.58 9.24 -6.08
N ASN A 341 -21.60 8.62 -5.48
CA ASN A 341 -21.57 8.11 -4.11
C ASN A 341 -20.90 6.74 -4.02
N SER A 342 -20.91 5.94 -5.09
CA SER A 342 -20.28 4.61 -5.17
C SER A 342 -18.92 4.63 -5.91
N SER A 343 -18.39 5.80 -6.26
CA SER A 343 -17.11 5.90 -6.93
C SER A 343 -15.99 5.22 -6.13
N HIS A 344 -15.11 4.48 -6.80
CA HIS A 344 -13.97 3.74 -6.22
C HIS A 344 -14.32 2.61 -5.23
N ILE A 345 -15.58 2.19 -5.19
CA ILE A 345 -16.08 1.15 -4.28
C ILE A 345 -15.31 -0.18 -4.43
N LEU A 346 -14.98 -0.60 -5.65
CA LEU A 346 -14.29 -1.86 -5.88
C LEU A 346 -12.90 -1.89 -5.22
N TRP A 347 -12.13 -0.82 -5.33
CA TRP A 347 -10.84 -0.74 -4.64
C TRP A 347 -10.99 -0.80 -3.12
N ALA A 348 -11.96 -0.06 -2.58
CA ALA A 348 -12.25 -0.05 -1.15
C ALA A 348 -12.66 -1.45 -0.64
N ALA A 349 -13.54 -2.12 -1.37
CA ALA A 349 -14.04 -3.44 -0.99
C ALA A 349 -12.96 -4.51 -1.04
N GLU A 350 -12.14 -4.52 -2.10
CA GLU A 350 -11.02 -5.45 -2.26
C GLU A 350 -9.99 -5.31 -1.13
N VAL A 351 -9.59 -4.08 -0.83
CA VAL A 351 -8.59 -3.85 0.23
C VAL A 351 -9.20 -4.13 1.60
N TRP A 352 -10.46 -3.75 1.84
CA TRP A 352 -11.15 -4.01 3.10
C TRP A 352 -11.34 -5.51 3.35
N TYR A 353 -11.68 -6.29 2.32
CA TYR A 353 -11.76 -7.75 2.41
C TYR A 353 -10.43 -8.34 2.90
N CYS A 354 -9.31 -7.99 2.28
CA CYS A 354 -7.99 -8.50 2.67
C CYS A 354 -7.60 -8.05 4.08
N ILE A 355 -7.88 -6.80 4.46
CA ILE A 355 -7.61 -6.29 5.81
C ILE A 355 -8.36 -7.09 6.87
N LYS A 356 -9.68 -7.32 6.69
CA LYS A 356 -10.48 -8.14 7.62
C LYS A 356 -9.92 -9.55 7.74
N LYS A 357 -9.67 -10.20 6.61
CA LYS A 357 -9.09 -11.54 6.53
C LYS A 357 -7.79 -11.65 7.34
N HIS A 358 -6.85 -10.75 7.09
CA HIS A 358 -5.56 -10.78 7.75
C HIS A 358 -5.62 -10.32 9.21
N TRP A 359 -6.60 -9.52 9.60
CA TRP A 359 -6.85 -9.21 11.01
C TRP A 359 -7.21 -10.48 11.79
N VAL A 360 -8.18 -11.26 11.29
CA VAL A 360 -8.57 -12.53 11.90
C VAL A 360 -7.41 -13.54 11.91
N LEU A 361 -6.73 -13.73 10.77
CA LEU A 361 -5.60 -14.67 10.66
C LEU A 361 -4.47 -14.36 11.65
N GLU A 362 -4.13 -13.08 11.83
CA GLU A 362 -3.08 -12.68 12.76
C GLU A 362 -3.47 -12.90 14.22
N LEU A 363 -4.71 -12.62 14.59
CA LEU A 363 -5.21 -12.90 15.93
C LEU A 363 -5.23 -14.42 16.21
N GLN A 364 -5.76 -15.21 15.27
CA GLN A 364 -5.80 -16.67 15.40
C GLN A 364 -4.38 -17.26 15.50
N ARG A 365 -3.43 -16.75 14.69
CA ARG A 365 -2.02 -17.17 14.75
C ARG A 365 -1.42 -16.89 16.12
N LYS A 366 -1.65 -15.70 16.67
CA LYS A 366 -1.14 -15.29 17.97
C LYS A 366 -1.73 -16.12 19.10
N ILE A 367 -3.07 -16.30 19.12
CA ILE A 367 -3.76 -17.12 20.14
C ILE A 367 -3.23 -18.55 20.13
N ARG A 368 -3.10 -19.18 18.94
CA ARG A 368 -2.55 -20.54 18.82
C ARG A 368 -1.11 -20.66 19.32
N ALA A 369 -0.27 -19.65 19.05
CA ALA A 369 1.12 -19.65 19.53
C ALA A 369 1.26 -19.45 21.04
N GLN A 370 0.27 -18.85 21.70
CA GLN A 370 0.28 -18.63 23.15
C GLN A 370 -0.32 -19.79 23.94
N ARG A 371 -1.07 -20.68 23.29
CA ARG A 371 -1.60 -21.88 23.95
C ARG A 371 -0.48 -22.91 24.10
N PRO A 372 -0.25 -23.45 25.31
CA PRO A 372 0.67 -24.54 25.46
C PRO A 372 0.23 -25.70 24.57
N SER A 373 1.20 -26.31 23.88
CA SER A 373 0.96 -27.50 23.06
C SER A 373 0.50 -28.63 23.96
N ASN A 374 -0.81 -28.83 24.10
CA ASN A 374 -1.39 -29.99 24.77
C ASN A 374 -1.23 -31.27 23.94
N HIS A 375 -0.08 -31.46 23.29
CA HIS A 375 0.26 -32.69 22.59
C HIS A 375 1.62 -33.20 23.11
N ALA A 376 1.60 -33.63 24.37
CA ALA A 376 2.59 -34.54 24.92
C ALA A 376 1.82 -35.45 25.89
N GLU A 377 1.00 -36.33 25.33
CA GLU A 377 0.63 -37.62 25.89
C GLU A 377 0.53 -38.63 24.74
#